data_78ddda4931c65bd043c377bff2639cc2
#
_entry.id   78ddda4931c65bd043c377bff2639cc2
#
_cell.length_a   1.000
_cell.length_b   1.000
_cell.length_c   1.000
_cell.angle_alpha   90.00
_cell.angle_beta   90.00
_cell.angle_gamma   90.00
#
_symmetry.space_group_name_H-M   'P 1'
#
loop_
_entity.id
_entity.type
_entity.pdbx_description
1 polymer ?
#
loop_
_entity_poly.entity_id
_entity_poly.type
_entity_poly.pdbx_seq_one_letter_code
_entity_poly.pdbx_strand_id
1 'polypeptide(L)'
;IKENKLPLRVTHNDTKFNNIMIDDETGEGIAVIDLDTVMPGLSLYDFGDSIRSGATTALEDEVDLSKVNFDLNLYEHFAKGFLESAGDAFTKEEIEYLPFAAKLMTFECGMRFLMDYLNGDV
;
A
#
# COMPACT_ATOMS: atom_id res chain seq x y z
N ILE A 1 -8.06 -16.27 -6.54
CA ILE A 1 -6.97 -17.02 -7.18
C ILE A 1 -7.50 -18.34 -7.78
N LYS A 2 -8.20 -19.19 -7.02
CA LYS A 2 -8.68 -20.49 -7.52
C LYS A 2 -9.65 -20.43 -8.72
N GLU A 3 -10.30 -19.29 -8.96
CA GLU A 3 -11.29 -19.12 -10.03
C GLU A 3 -10.86 -18.10 -11.09
N ASN A 4 -9.56 -17.74 -11.15
CA ASN A 4 -9.00 -16.69 -12.04
C ASN A 4 -9.66 -15.30 -11.93
N LYS A 5 -10.34 -15.03 -10.83
CA LYS A 5 -10.99 -13.73 -10.58
C LYS A 5 -10.03 -12.64 -10.12
N LEU A 6 -8.90 -13.05 -9.56
CA LEU A 6 -7.80 -12.17 -9.15
C LEU A 6 -6.56 -12.56 -9.96
N PRO A 7 -6.32 -11.91 -11.10
CA PRO A 7 -5.19 -12.23 -11.97
C PRO A 7 -3.87 -11.81 -11.34
N LEU A 8 -2.79 -12.51 -11.70
CA LEU A 8 -1.43 -12.03 -11.43
C LEU A 8 -1.11 -10.89 -12.39
N ARG A 9 -0.54 -9.84 -11.82
CA ARG A 9 -0.07 -8.65 -12.54
C ARG A 9 1.40 -8.41 -12.21
N VAL A 10 2.02 -7.47 -12.87
CA VAL A 10 3.31 -6.93 -12.45
C VAL A 10 3.01 -5.96 -11.31
N THR A 11 3.56 -6.24 -10.14
CA THR A 11 3.37 -5.46 -8.92
C THR A 11 4.69 -4.97 -8.37
N HIS A 12 4.68 -3.84 -7.71
CA HIS A 12 5.86 -3.25 -7.08
C HIS A 12 6.21 -3.97 -5.77
N ASN A 13 5.20 -4.31 -4.97
CA ASN A 13 5.25 -5.02 -3.67
C ASN A 13 5.95 -4.27 -2.52
N ASP A 14 6.29 -3.00 -2.71
CA ASP A 14 6.76 -2.08 -1.67
C ASP A 14 6.35 -0.65 -2.02
N THR A 15 5.05 -0.44 -2.16
CA THR A 15 4.45 0.82 -2.62
C THR A 15 4.23 1.83 -1.50
N LYS A 16 5.05 1.76 -0.46
CA LYS A 16 5.04 2.77 0.59
C LYS A 16 5.34 4.16 0.03
N PHE A 17 4.80 5.18 0.68
CA PHE A 17 4.90 6.57 0.22
C PHE A 17 6.35 7.04 0.01
N ASN A 18 7.29 6.51 0.80
CA ASN A 18 8.72 6.84 0.70
C ASN A 18 9.37 6.41 -0.63
N ASN A 19 8.73 5.52 -1.38
CA ASN A 19 9.20 5.06 -2.68
C ASN A 19 8.63 5.87 -3.86
N ILE A 20 8.01 7.01 -3.57
CA ILE A 20 7.51 7.96 -4.59
C ILE A 20 8.31 9.25 -4.47
N MET A 21 8.94 9.66 -5.56
CA MET A 21 9.56 10.98 -5.67
C MET A 21 8.53 12.01 -6.06
N ILE A 22 8.48 13.10 -5.31
CA ILE A 22 7.57 14.22 -5.52
C ILE A 22 8.41 15.44 -5.86
N ASP A 23 7.99 16.20 -6.84
CA ASP A 23 8.61 17.47 -7.20
C ASP A 23 8.29 18.52 -6.12
N ASP A 24 9.33 19.13 -5.57
CA ASP A 24 9.20 20.07 -4.44
C ASP A 24 8.51 21.41 -4.84
N GLU A 25 8.51 21.76 -6.13
CA GLU A 25 7.91 23.01 -6.60
C GLU A 25 6.45 22.82 -7.00
N THR A 26 6.13 21.70 -7.66
CA THR A 26 4.80 21.44 -8.20
C THR A 26 3.94 20.55 -7.31
N GLY A 27 4.55 19.74 -6.44
CA GLY A 27 3.88 18.72 -5.65
C GLY A 27 3.44 17.49 -6.45
N GLU A 28 3.90 17.35 -7.69
CA GLU A 28 3.55 16.23 -8.57
C GLU A 28 4.48 15.03 -8.33
N GLY A 29 3.91 13.83 -8.40
CA GLY A 29 4.68 12.59 -8.41
C GLY A 29 5.43 12.44 -9.72
N ILE A 30 6.76 12.32 -9.67
CA ILE A 30 7.63 12.28 -10.86
C ILE A 30 8.29 10.93 -11.12
N ALA A 31 8.46 10.10 -10.09
CA ALA A 31 9.07 8.79 -10.26
C ALA A 31 8.67 7.83 -9.12
N VAL A 32 8.67 6.55 -9.43
CA VAL A 32 8.62 5.45 -8.44
C VAL A 32 10.01 4.84 -8.41
N ILE A 33 10.53 4.59 -7.21
CA ILE A 33 11.86 4.06 -6.95
C ILE A 33 11.80 2.76 -6.15
N ASP A 34 12.95 2.13 -5.90
CA ASP A 34 13.08 0.89 -5.14
C ASP A 34 12.35 -0.29 -5.81
N LEU A 35 12.81 -0.62 -7.02
CA LEU A 35 12.16 -1.61 -7.89
C LEU A 35 12.61 -3.06 -7.61
N ASP A 36 13.34 -3.32 -6.53
CA ASP A 36 13.95 -4.63 -6.21
C ASP A 36 12.90 -5.71 -5.95
N THR A 37 11.70 -5.30 -5.53
CA THR A 37 10.59 -6.20 -5.20
C THR A 37 9.59 -6.40 -6.35
N VAL A 38 9.85 -5.81 -7.52
CA VAL A 38 8.95 -5.93 -8.68
C VAL A 38 8.90 -7.38 -9.15
N MET A 39 7.72 -7.98 -9.07
CA MET A 39 7.47 -9.37 -9.46
C MET A 39 5.98 -9.60 -9.76
N PRO A 40 5.61 -10.77 -10.31
CA PRO A 40 4.20 -11.13 -10.43
C PRO A 40 3.51 -11.23 -9.06
N GLY A 41 2.41 -10.50 -8.89
CA GLY A 41 1.63 -10.47 -7.66
C GLY A 41 0.18 -10.07 -7.89
N LEU A 42 -0.55 -9.82 -6.82
CA LEU A 42 -1.89 -9.26 -6.88
C LEU A 42 -1.82 -7.74 -6.78
N SER A 43 -2.53 -7.03 -7.66
CA SER A 43 -2.66 -5.56 -7.61
C SER A 43 -3.12 -5.05 -6.24
N LEU A 44 -3.83 -5.89 -5.51
CA LEU A 44 -4.30 -5.64 -4.15
C LEU A 44 -3.17 -5.36 -3.17
N TYR A 45 -1.99 -5.97 -3.37
CA TYR A 45 -0.84 -5.77 -2.48
C TYR A 45 -0.32 -4.34 -2.60
N ASP A 46 -0.16 -3.83 -3.80
CA ASP A 46 0.31 -2.47 -4.06
C ASP A 46 -0.67 -1.43 -3.49
N PHE A 47 -1.96 -1.60 -3.74
CA PHE A 47 -2.97 -0.72 -3.14
C PHE A 47 -2.95 -0.77 -1.62
N GLY A 48 -2.94 -1.97 -1.05
CA GLY A 48 -2.99 -2.17 0.41
C GLY A 48 -1.79 -1.58 1.12
N ASP A 49 -0.58 -1.75 0.56
CA ASP A 49 0.65 -1.22 1.13
C ASP A 49 0.71 0.32 1.03
N SER A 50 0.27 0.87 -0.09
CA SER A 50 0.15 2.31 -0.26
C SER A 50 -0.82 2.95 0.75
N ILE A 51 -1.96 2.30 1.01
CA ILE A 51 -2.92 2.77 2.03
C ILE A 51 -2.32 2.66 3.43
N ARG A 52 -1.64 1.55 3.75
CA ARG A 52 -1.00 1.34 5.04
C ARG A 52 -0.04 2.48 5.38
N SER A 53 0.75 2.92 4.40
CA SER A 53 1.76 3.97 4.59
C SER A 53 1.24 5.39 4.33
N GLY A 54 0.24 5.55 3.46
CA GLY A 54 -0.23 6.85 2.97
C GLY A 54 -1.53 7.35 3.59
N ALA A 55 -2.33 6.49 4.25
CA ALA A 55 -3.58 6.89 4.91
C ALA A 55 -3.39 7.16 6.42
N THR A 56 -2.23 7.65 6.79
CA THR A 56 -1.86 8.07 8.14
C THR A 56 -0.92 9.26 8.08
N THR A 57 -0.91 10.07 9.13
CA THR A 57 0.07 11.16 9.32
C THR A 57 1.22 10.74 10.24
N ALA A 58 1.13 9.55 10.83
CA ALA A 58 2.19 9.00 11.68
C ALA A 58 3.31 8.39 10.83
N LEU A 59 4.52 8.37 11.38
CA LEU A 59 5.64 7.63 10.80
C LEU A 59 5.43 6.12 10.97
N GLU A 60 6.08 5.32 10.13
CA GLU A 60 5.96 3.85 10.16
C GLU A 60 6.48 3.26 11.48
N ASP A 61 7.48 3.91 12.07
CA ASP A 61 8.14 3.56 13.35
C ASP A 61 7.69 4.45 14.54
N GLU A 62 6.51 5.08 14.45
CA GLU A 62 6.00 5.95 15.51
C GLU A 62 5.80 5.17 16.81
N VAL A 63 6.52 5.58 17.85
CA VAL A 63 6.50 4.94 19.18
C VAL A 63 5.28 5.35 20.00
N ASP A 64 4.79 6.57 19.77
CA ASP A 64 3.61 7.08 20.47
C ASP A 64 2.32 6.63 19.76
N LEU A 65 1.75 5.54 20.25
CA LEU A 65 0.53 4.96 19.66
C LEU A 65 -0.66 5.92 19.62
N SER A 66 -0.66 6.99 20.42
CA SER A 66 -1.74 7.99 20.38
C SER A 66 -1.73 8.85 19.11
N LYS A 67 -0.59 8.88 18.41
CA LYS A 67 -0.42 9.56 17.12
C LYS A 67 -0.72 8.68 15.93
N VAL A 68 -0.74 7.36 16.14
CA VAL A 68 -1.07 6.41 15.07
C VAL A 68 -2.56 6.49 14.79
N ASN A 69 -2.90 6.88 13.57
CA ASN A 69 -4.28 7.09 13.15
C ASN A 69 -4.50 6.50 11.75
N PHE A 70 -5.76 6.34 11.41
CA PHE A 70 -6.21 6.11 10.05
C PHE A 70 -7.00 7.34 9.60
N ASP A 71 -6.52 8.01 8.56
CA ASP A 71 -7.18 9.20 8.01
C ASP A 71 -8.05 8.79 6.81
N LEU A 72 -9.35 8.82 7.00
CA LEU A 72 -10.32 8.45 5.97
C LEU A 72 -10.28 9.38 4.76
N ASN A 73 -9.94 10.65 4.97
CA ASN A 73 -9.85 11.63 3.88
C ASN A 73 -8.65 11.34 2.98
N LEU A 74 -7.49 11.00 3.57
CA LEU A 74 -6.32 10.55 2.81
C LEU A 74 -6.63 9.26 2.05
N TYR A 75 -7.28 8.29 2.71
CA TYR A 75 -7.72 7.06 2.06
C TYR A 75 -8.62 7.34 0.84
N GLU A 76 -9.61 8.19 0.98
CA GLU A 76 -10.55 8.51 -0.11
C GLU A 76 -9.85 9.14 -1.30
N HIS A 77 -8.97 10.11 -1.06
CA HIS A 77 -8.19 10.74 -2.13
C HIS A 77 -7.27 9.77 -2.84
N PHE A 78 -6.58 8.92 -2.08
CA PHE A 78 -5.72 7.90 -2.64
C PHE A 78 -6.50 6.89 -3.48
N ALA A 79 -7.58 6.34 -2.93
CA ALA A 79 -8.42 5.36 -3.61
C ALA A 79 -9.01 5.94 -4.91
N LYS A 80 -9.43 7.20 -4.88
CA LYS A 80 -9.93 7.90 -6.05
C LYS A 80 -8.86 8.03 -7.13
N GLY A 81 -7.67 8.55 -6.80
CA GLY A 81 -6.58 8.69 -7.76
C GLY A 81 -6.12 7.34 -8.33
N PHE A 82 -6.05 6.31 -7.50
CA PHE A 82 -5.70 4.96 -7.91
C PHE A 82 -6.72 4.38 -8.91
N LEU A 83 -8.01 4.52 -8.64
CA LEU A 83 -9.07 4.04 -9.52
C LEU A 83 -9.20 4.85 -10.80
N GLU A 84 -9.01 6.16 -10.75
CA GLU A 84 -8.99 7.02 -11.94
C GLU A 84 -7.84 6.67 -12.88
N SER A 85 -6.70 6.27 -12.33
CA SER A 85 -5.49 5.96 -13.13
C SER A 85 -5.45 4.52 -13.63
N ALA A 86 -5.92 3.56 -12.85
CA ALA A 86 -5.73 2.12 -13.10
C ALA A 86 -7.03 1.29 -13.09
N GLY A 87 -8.15 1.87 -12.66
CA GLY A 87 -9.41 1.14 -12.45
C GLY A 87 -9.94 0.41 -13.67
N ASP A 88 -9.74 0.97 -14.86
CA ASP A 88 -10.17 0.35 -16.13
C ASP A 88 -9.42 -0.96 -16.45
N ALA A 89 -8.22 -1.14 -15.88
CA ALA A 89 -7.43 -2.36 -16.05
C ALA A 89 -7.82 -3.47 -15.06
N PHE A 90 -8.59 -3.15 -14.03
CA PHE A 90 -8.93 -4.06 -12.94
C PHE A 90 -10.23 -4.82 -13.19
N THR A 91 -10.27 -6.05 -12.68
CA THR A 91 -11.52 -6.80 -12.63
C THR A 91 -12.44 -6.23 -11.56
N LYS A 92 -13.72 -6.55 -11.66
CA LYS A 92 -14.70 -6.15 -10.63
C LYS A 92 -14.33 -6.68 -9.25
N GLU A 93 -13.82 -7.90 -9.20
CA GLU A 93 -13.39 -8.54 -7.98
C GLU A 93 -12.15 -7.86 -7.38
N GLU A 94 -11.18 -7.44 -8.20
CA GLU A 94 -10.04 -6.65 -7.69
C GLU A 94 -10.53 -5.37 -7.00
N ILE A 95 -11.43 -4.63 -7.64
CA ILE A 95 -11.99 -3.39 -7.06
C ILE A 95 -12.75 -3.67 -5.77
N GLU A 96 -13.57 -4.72 -5.73
CA GLU A 96 -14.35 -5.09 -4.55
C GLU A 96 -13.48 -5.43 -3.33
N TYR A 97 -12.29 -6.00 -3.57
CA TYR A 97 -11.36 -6.39 -2.50
C TYR A 97 -10.35 -5.32 -2.10
N LEU A 98 -10.32 -4.14 -2.74
CA LEU A 98 -9.40 -3.05 -2.36
C LEU A 98 -9.47 -2.66 -0.87
N PRO A 99 -10.65 -2.48 -0.25
CA PRO A 99 -10.71 -2.15 1.18
C PRO A 99 -10.15 -3.27 2.07
N PHE A 100 -10.35 -4.52 1.68
CA PHE A 100 -9.80 -5.66 2.40
C PHE A 100 -8.27 -5.72 2.27
N ALA A 101 -7.72 -5.33 1.11
CA ALA A 101 -6.28 -5.31 0.88
C ALA A 101 -5.54 -4.37 1.84
N ALA A 102 -6.09 -3.19 2.12
CA ALA A 102 -5.54 -2.27 3.10
C ALA A 102 -5.41 -2.90 4.49
N LYS A 103 -6.46 -3.58 4.93
CA LYS A 103 -6.46 -4.32 6.21
C LYS A 103 -5.46 -5.47 6.22
N LEU A 104 -5.38 -6.23 5.11
CA LEU A 104 -4.49 -7.38 4.98
C LEU A 104 -3.02 -6.96 5.05
N MET A 105 -2.63 -5.94 4.29
CA MET A 105 -1.24 -5.47 4.25
C MET A 105 -0.81 -4.85 5.58
N THR A 106 -1.71 -4.12 6.25
CA THR A 106 -1.45 -3.60 7.60
C THR A 106 -1.23 -4.75 8.59
N PHE A 107 -2.05 -5.79 8.53
CA PHE A 107 -1.92 -6.96 9.40
C PHE A 107 -0.62 -7.73 9.14
N GLU A 108 -0.26 -7.93 7.86
CA GLU A 108 0.99 -8.60 7.46
C GLU A 108 2.22 -7.85 7.98
N CYS A 109 2.25 -6.52 7.78
CA CYS A 109 3.32 -5.68 8.28
C CYS A 109 3.45 -5.76 9.81
N GLY A 110 2.34 -5.71 10.53
CA GLY A 110 2.31 -5.85 11.98
C GLY A 110 2.83 -7.22 12.45
N MET A 111 2.52 -8.30 11.71
CA MET A 111 3.06 -9.62 12.02
C MET A 111 4.57 -9.69 11.80
N ARG A 112 5.11 -9.02 10.77
CA ARG A 112 6.57 -8.97 10.54
C ARG A 112 7.27 -8.25 11.69
N PHE A 113 6.79 -7.08 12.10
CA PHE A 113 7.35 -6.35 13.24
C PHE A 113 7.28 -7.15 14.55
N LEU A 114 6.18 -7.86 14.78
CA LEU A 114 6.07 -8.75 15.94
C LEU A 114 7.08 -9.88 15.88
N MET A 115 7.29 -10.46 14.69
CA MET A 115 8.27 -11.54 14.53
C MET A 115 9.70 -11.04 14.75
N ASP A 116 10.04 -9.85 14.24
CA ASP A 116 11.35 -9.23 14.45
C ASP A 116 11.60 -8.97 15.92
N TYR A 117 10.61 -8.41 16.62
CA TYR A 117 10.68 -8.22 18.09
C TYR A 117 10.90 -9.53 18.85
N LEU A 118 10.16 -10.59 18.51
CA LEU A 118 10.31 -11.90 19.16
C LEU A 118 11.67 -12.55 18.86
N ASN A 119 12.28 -12.22 17.73
CA ASN A 119 13.61 -12.69 17.34
C ASN A 119 14.75 -11.84 17.93
N GLY A 120 14.45 -10.79 18.68
CA GLY A 120 15.42 -9.92 19.34
C GLY A 120 15.80 -8.67 18.57
N ASP A 121 14.89 -8.13 17.76
CA ASP A 121 15.08 -6.93 16.94
C ASP A 121 16.28 -7.02 15.98
N VAL A 122 16.39 -8.13 15.27
CA VAL A 122 17.45 -8.38 14.29
C VAL A 122 17.00 -7.98 12.90
#